data_c7554067130aac330bc56ee1f470b56a
#
_entry.id   c7554067130aac330bc56ee1f470b56a
#
_cell.length_a   1.000
_cell.length_b   1.000
_cell.length_c   1.000
_cell.angle_alpha   90.00
_cell.angle_beta   90.00
_cell.angle_gamma   90.00
#
_symmetry.space_group_name_H-M   'P 1'
#
loop_
_entity.id
_entity.type
_entity.pdbx_description
1 polymer ?
#
loop_
_entity_poly.entity_id
_entity_poly.type
_entity_poly.pdbx_seq_one_letter_code
_entity_poly.pdbx_strand_id
1 'polypeptide(L)'
;MSVQDLGISVDTVWMLLAAMLVFFMQPGFALCEAGFTRSKNTANILFKNFVDFMIGSVLFWFVGFGFMFGSDGAGFIGMPNFGDLSFYTNAAGLPTEGFLMFETVFCATSATIVSGAMAERTKFSMYCVYSFFISLIIYPVEGHWTWGGGWLCNSEAGSFMMNTFGAAFHDFAGSAIVHSVGGVLALVGAICLGPRLGKYRNGKSTAIPGHNLMAAALGVFILWFGWFGFNPGSQLAASGEVNRVAISHVFLTTNLAAVCGGLGTMFTSWIKYGKPSFSLTLNGILAGLVAITAGCDLVSPLGSAIIGLLAGIILVFSIEFIDTKLHIDDPVGASSVHGVCGIFGTLMTGLFALDGGAFYGGGFGFFGAQCFGILCIDLWAAVTGIILFWGIRKIAGLRVDKRIEEEGLDIYEHGESCYN
;
A
#
# COMPACT_ATOMS: atom_id res chain seq x y z
N MET A 1 29.72 -20.43 17.62
CA MET A 1 28.69 -19.44 17.32
C MET A 1 28.45 -18.65 18.60
N SER A 2 28.62 -17.35 18.58
CA SER A 2 28.33 -16.51 19.73
C SER A 2 26.82 -16.38 19.94
N VAL A 3 26.38 -15.91 21.11
CA VAL A 3 24.96 -15.59 21.36
C VAL A 3 24.48 -14.52 20.40
N GLN A 4 25.34 -13.57 20.06
CA GLN A 4 25.06 -12.50 19.09
C GLN A 4 24.85 -13.06 17.68
N ASP A 5 25.73 -13.98 17.20
CA ASP A 5 25.57 -14.60 15.88
C ASP A 5 24.29 -15.42 15.80
N LEU A 6 23.90 -16.08 16.90
CA LEU A 6 22.62 -16.79 16.95
C LEU A 6 21.44 -15.82 16.87
N GLY A 7 21.51 -14.68 17.55
CA GLY A 7 20.51 -13.62 17.47
C GLY A 7 20.33 -13.13 16.03
N ILE A 8 21.40 -12.72 15.37
CA ILE A 8 21.38 -12.27 13.97
C ILE A 8 20.84 -13.35 13.04
N SER A 9 21.18 -14.63 13.28
CA SER A 9 20.64 -15.75 12.48
C SER A 9 19.12 -15.88 12.61
N VAL A 10 18.58 -15.76 13.83
CA VAL A 10 17.12 -15.79 14.09
C VAL A 10 16.44 -14.60 13.44
N ASP A 11 17.01 -13.40 13.56
CA ASP A 11 16.50 -12.17 12.97
C ASP A 11 16.49 -12.25 11.44
N THR A 12 17.56 -12.79 10.84
CA THR A 12 17.63 -13.04 9.39
C THR A 12 16.55 -14.01 8.93
N VAL A 13 16.34 -15.13 9.64
CA VAL A 13 15.27 -16.08 9.30
C VAL A 13 13.90 -15.42 9.40
N TRP A 14 13.65 -14.61 10.44
CA TRP A 14 12.39 -13.88 10.59
C TRP A 14 12.15 -12.91 9.42
N MET A 15 13.14 -12.09 9.08
CA MET A 15 13.06 -11.16 7.96
C MET A 15 12.78 -11.86 6.62
N LEU A 16 13.46 -12.98 6.34
CA LEU A 16 13.24 -13.74 5.11
C LEU A 16 11.86 -14.43 5.08
N LEU A 17 11.38 -14.96 6.20
CA LEU A 17 10.01 -15.47 6.31
C LEU A 17 8.99 -14.36 6.07
N ALA A 18 9.20 -13.18 6.66
CA ALA A 18 8.36 -12.01 6.44
C ALA A 18 8.36 -11.58 4.96
N ALA A 19 9.53 -11.52 4.31
CA ALA A 19 9.63 -11.25 2.88
C ALA A 19 8.84 -12.26 2.03
N MET A 20 8.88 -13.56 2.36
CA MET A 20 8.08 -14.58 1.68
C MET A 20 6.57 -14.39 1.90
N LEU A 21 6.15 -14.03 3.10
CA LEU A 21 4.74 -13.74 3.40
C LEU A 21 4.23 -12.54 2.61
N VAL A 22 5.02 -11.46 2.52
CA VAL A 22 4.66 -10.27 1.74
C VAL A 22 4.73 -10.56 0.23
N PHE A 23 5.71 -11.34 -0.25
CA PHE A 23 5.72 -11.82 -1.64
C PHE A 23 4.43 -12.57 -1.97
N PHE A 24 3.95 -13.40 -1.05
CA PHE A 24 2.70 -14.15 -1.24
C PHE A 24 1.44 -13.25 -1.25
N MET A 25 1.56 -11.96 -0.94
CA MET A 25 0.47 -11.00 -1.18
C MET A 25 0.24 -10.72 -2.68
N GLN A 26 1.22 -10.94 -3.56
CA GLN A 26 1.04 -10.76 -5.00
C GLN A 26 -0.10 -11.64 -5.58
N PRO A 27 -0.14 -12.97 -5.36
CA PRO A 27 -1.31 -13.75 -5.73
C PRO A 27 -2.59 -13.33 -4.99
N GLY A 28 -2.48 -12.78 -3.78
CA GLY A 28 -3.61 -12.20 -3.05
C GLY A 28 -4.23 -11.01 -3.78
N PHE A 29 -3.43 -10.04 -4.20
CA PHE A 29 -3.86 -8.92 -5.03
C PHE A 29 -4.44 -9.40 -6.37
N ALA A 30 -3.73 -10.29 -7.06
CA ALA A 30 -4.17 -10.83 -8.34
C ALA A 30 -5.56 -11.47 -8.26
N LEU A 31 -5.83 -12.30 -7.25
CA LEU A 31 -7.13 -12.94 -7.04
C LEU A 31 -8.22 -11.95 -6.60
N CYS A 32 -7.87 -10.99 -5.73
CA CYS A 32 -8.78 -9.95 -5.28
C CYS A 32 -9.24 -9.07 -6.46
N GLU A 33 -8.30 -8.54 -7.23
CA GLU A 33 -8.58 -7.72 -8.41
C GLU A 33 -9.34 -8.49 -9.48
N ALA A 34 -8.91 -9.71 -9.82
CA ALA A 34 -9.59 -10.56 -10.81
C ALA A 34 -11.03 -10.84 -10.38
N GLY A 35 -11.24 -11.16 -9.10
CA GLY A 35 -12.57 -11.45 -8.57
C GLY A 35 -13.53 -10.27 -8.60
N PHE A 36 -13.04 -9.06 -8.38
CA PHE A 36 -13.84 -7.82 -8.40
C PHE A 36 -14.03 -7.22 -9.79
N THR A 37 -13.42 -7.77 -10.82
CA THR A 37 -13.53 -7.31 -12.21
C THR A 37 -14.24 -8.31 -13.11
N ARG A 38 -14.44 -7.97 -14.39
CA ARG A 38 -15.14 -8.84 -15.35
C ARG A 38 -14.20 -9.93 -15.89
N SER A 39 -14.74 -11.14 -16.09
CA SER A 39 -14.01 -12.34 -16.49
C SER A 39 -13.14 -12.20 -17.75
N LYS A 40 -13.58 -11.38 -18.70
CA LYS A 40 -12.88 -11.12 -19.98
C LYS A 40 -11.57 -10.34 -19.86
N ASN A 41 -11.17 -9.96 -18.64
CA ASN A 41 -9.95 -9.23 -18.34
C ASN A 41 -9.08 -9.98 -17.30
N THR A 42 -9.39 -11.23 -16.98
CA THR A 42 -8.74 -11.97 -15.89
C THR A 42 -7.29 -12.27 -16.19
N ALA A 43 -6.96 -12.73 -17.41
CA ALA A 43 -5.57 -13.00 -17.82
C ALA A 43 -4.73 -11.71 -17.77
N ASN A 44 -5.28 -10.61 -18.26
CA ASN A 44 -4.63 -9.30 -18.21
C ASN A 44 -4.32 -8.87 -16.78
N ILE A 45 -5.27 -9.05 -15.85
CA ILE A 45 -5.09 -8.70 -14.43
C ILE A 45 -4.03 -9.57 -13.75
N LEU A 46 -4.11 -10.89 -13.95
CA LEU A 46 -3.11 -11.80 -13.39
C LEU A 46 -1.71 -11.48 -13.92
N PHE A 47 -1.60 -11.26 -15.24
CA PHE A 47 -0.30 -10.96 -15.85
C PHE A 47 0.26 -9.61 -15.37
N LYS A 48 -0.57 -8.58 -15.17
CA LYS A 48 -0.12 -7.32 -14.61
C LYS A 48 0.57 -7.50 -13.24
N ASN A 49 -0.02 -8.30 -12.34
CA ASN A 49 0.55 -8.55 -11.02
C ASN A 49 1.90 -9.29 -11.10
N PHE A 50 2.10 -10.20 -12.05
CA PHE A 50 3.43 -10.82 -12.30
C PHE A 50 4.43 -9.80 -12.83
N VAL A 51 4.04 -9.03 -13.84
CA VAL A 51 4.94 -8.05 -14.51
C VAL A 51 5.36 -6.95 -13.54
N ASP A 52 4.46 -6.50 -12.70
CA ASP A 52 4.73 -5.50 -11.68
C ASP A 52 5.83 -5.95 -10.74
N PHE A 53 5.71 -7.16 -10.21
CA PHE A 53 6.75 -7.74 -9.37
C PHE A 53 8.09 -7.92 -10.12
N MET A 54 8.06 -8.38 -11.39
CA MET A 54 9.28 -8.55 -12.20
C MET A 54 9.97 -7.20 -12.47
N ILE A 55 9.22 -6.20 -12.91
CA ILE A 55 9.76 -4.85 -13.18
C ILE A 55 10.26 -4.22 -11.88
N GLY A 56 9.43 -4.24 -10.83
CA GLY A 56 9.78 -3.67 -9.53
C GLY A 56 11.05 -4.29 -8.94
N SER A 57 11.18 -5.61 -8.97
CA SER A 57 12.35 -6.31 -8.45
C SER A 57 13.64 -5.89 -9.14
N VAL A 58 13.65 -5.83 -10.48
CA VAL A 58 14.86 -5.45 -11.25
C VAL A 58 15.23 -3.98 -11.00
N LEU A 59 14.24 -3.09 -11.04
CA LEU A 59 14.49 -1.67 -10.92
C LEU A 59 14.87 -1.27 -9.50
N PHE A 60 14.19 -1.84 -8.51
CA PHE A 60 14.49 -1.56 -7.12
C PHE A 60 15.89 -2.06 -6.76
N TRP A 61 16.25 -3.28 -7.17
CA TRP A 61 17.63 -3.78 -7.00
C TRP A 61 18.66 -2.87 -7.67
N PHE A 62 18.42 -2.46 -8.92
CA PHE A 62 19.45 -1.79 -9.73
C PHE A 62 19.63 -0.31 -9.35
N VAL A 63 18.55 0.39 -8.98
CA VAL A 63 18.57 1.84 -8.71
C VAL A 63 17.76 2.22 -7.48
N GLY A 64 16.53 1.70 -7.36
CA GLY A 64 15.58 2.14 -6.35
C GLY A 64 16.07 1.95 -4.92
N PHE A 65 16.76 0.86 -4.64
CA PHE A 65 17.33 0.60 -3.32
C PHE A 65 18.39 1.66 -2.94
N GLY A 66 19.21 2.08 -3.90
CA GLY A 66 20.14 3.17 -3.70
C GLY A 66 19.45 4.52 -3.48
N PHE A 67 18.37 4.81 -4.23
CA PHE A 67 17.59 6.03 -4.01
C PHE A 67 16.90 6.04 -2.64
N MET A 68 16.51 4.89 -2.12
CA MET A 68 15.84 4.78 -0.83
C MET A 68 16.82 4.72 0.35
N PHE A 69 17.87 3.90 0.27
CA PHE A 69 18.78 3.59 1.38
C PHE A 69 20.23 4.01 1.13
N GLY A 70 20.52 4.64 0.02
CA GLY A 70 21.86 5.13 -0.31
C GLY A 70 22.29 6.33 0.53
N SER A 71 23.53 6.76 0.32
CA SER A 71 24.07 7.95 0.96
C SER A 71 23.13 9.13 0.79
N ASP A 72 22.81 9.79 1.88
CA ASP A 72 21.81 10.85 1.91
C ASP A 72 22.18 12.06 1.06
N GLY A 73 21.28 12.47 0.18
CA GLY A 73 21.30 13.70 -0.60
C GLY A 73 20.42 14.78 0.04
N ALA A 74 20.89 15.41 1.09
CA ALA A 74 20.22 16.49 1.82
C ALA A 74 18.84 16.11 2.40
N GLY A 75 18.68 14.86 2.83
CA GLY A 75 17.43 14.32 3.39
C GLY A 75 16.37 13.98 2.35
N PHE A 76 16.62 14.22 1.06
CA PHE A 76 15.58 14.13 0.03
C PHE A 76 15.65 12.85 -0.82
N ILE A 77 16.82 12.37 -1.15
CA ILE A 77 17.05 11.21 -2.01
C ILE A 77 18.40 10.59 -1.69
N GLY A 78 18.47 9.26 -1.67
CA GLY A 78 19.75 8.55 -1.63
C GLY A 78 20.45 8.50 -2.99
N MET A 79 21.72 8.10 -2.99
CA MET A 79 22.49 7.94 -4.22
C MET A 79 22.22 6.58 -4.88
N PRO A 80 22.11 6.51 -6.22
CA PRO A 80 21.82 5.26 -6.91
C PRO A 80 22.98 4.26 -6.77
N ASN A 81 22.65 2.98 -6.68
CA ASN A 81 23.61 1.91 -6.43
C ASN A 81 24.04 1.13 -7.68
N PHE A 82 23.28 1.19 -8.77
CA PHE A 82 23.53 0.45 -10.02
C PHE A 82 23.84 -1.04 -9.82
N GLY A 83 23.14 -1.68 -8.88
CA GLY A 83 23.28 -3.09 -8.52
C GLY A 83 24.42 -3.40 -7.56
N ASP A 84 25.26 -2.44 -7.20
CA ASP A 84 26.26 -2.58 -6.14
C ASP A 84 25.57 -2.43 -4.75
N LEU A 85 25.66 -3.45 -3.92
CA LEU A 85 25.09 -3.46 -2.57
C LEU A 85 26.14 -3.19 -1.48
N SER A 86 27.42 -3.04 -1.84
CA SER A 86 28.52 -2.84 -0.90
C SER A 86 28.46 -1.51 -0.13
N PHE A 87 27.68 -0.55 -0.64
CA PHE A 87 27.48 0.77 -0.01
C PHE A 87 26.64 0.69 1.28
N TYR A 88 25.78 -0.35 1.40
CA TYR A 88 24.81 -0.46 2.47
C TYR A 88 25.28 -1.45 3.53
N THR A 89 25.17 -1.05 4.78
CA THR A 89 25.36 -1.92 5.93
C THR A 89 24.17 -1.77 6.86
N ASN A 90 23.45 -2.86 7.08
CA ASN A 90 22.34 -2.86 8.03
C ASN A 90 22.89 -2.73 9.46
N ALA A 91 22.42 -1.73 10.21
CA ALA A 91 22.86 -1.46 11.58
C ALA A 91 22.60 -2.63 12.55
N ALA A 92 21.59 -3.46 12.28
CA ALA A 92 21.28 -4.67 13.06
C ALA A 92 22.14 -5.88 12.66
N GLY A 93 23.02 -5.74 11.65
CA GLY A 93 23.87 -6.83 11.16
C GLY A 93 23.16 -7.83 10.24
N LEU A 94 21.96 -7.51 9.77
CA LEU A 94 21.22 -8.36 8.82
C LEU A 94 21.91 -8.35 7.44
N PRO A 95 21.91 -9.49 6.70
CA PRO A 95 22.45 -9.54 5.34
C PRO A 95 21.73 -8.55 4.41
N THR A 96 22.50 -7.76 3.68
CA THR A 96 21.98 -6.71 2.78
C THR A 96 21.06 -7.27 1.70
N GLU A 97 21.38 -8.42 1.12
CA GLU A 97 20.56 -9.07 0.10
C GLU A 97 19.18 -9.50 0.66
N GLY A 98 19.15 -9.97 1.91
CA GLY A 98 17.91 -10.31 2.58
C GLY A 98 17.05 -9.07 2.84
N PHE A 99 17.67 -7.98 3.29
CA PHE A 99 16.99 -6.70 3.52
C PHE A 99 16.50 -6.10 2.20
N LEU A 100 17.32 -6.12 1.13
CA LEU A 100 16.87 -5.72 -0.20
C LEU A 100 15.65 -6.52 -0.66
N MET A 101 15.64 -7.84 -0.47
CA MET A 101 14.49 -8.67 -0.86
C MET A 101 13.24 -8.29 -0.04
N PHE A 102 13.40 -8.02 1.25
CA PHE A 102 12.31 -7.56 2.12
C PHE A 102 11.75 -6.22 1.63
N GLU A 103 12.57 -5.24 1.35
CA GLU A 103 12.14 -3.93 0.85
C GLU A 103 11.58 -3.98 -0.59
N THR A 104 12.06 -4.92 -1.42
CA THR A 104 11.55 -5.13 -2.78
C THR A 104 10.07 -5.50 -2.80
N VAL A 105 9.61 -6.34 -1.88
CA VAL A 105 8.20 -6.74 -1.83
C VAL A 105 7.27 -5.61 -1.38
N PHE A 106 7.77 -4.63 -0.62
CA PHE A 106 7.05 -3.40 -0.28
C PHE A 106 6.95 -2.45 -1.48
N CYS A 107 8.06 -2.25 -2.19
CA CYS A 107 8.09 -1.47 -3.43
C CYS A 107 7.09 -2.00 -4.46
N ALA A 108 7.09 -3.31 -4.72
CA ALA A 108 6.14 -3.94 -5.62
C ALA A 108 4.69 -3.75 -5.17
N THR A 109 4.43 -3.80 -3.87
CA THR A 109 3.07 -3.59 -3.33
C THR A 109 2.53 -2.19 -3.65
N SER A 110 3.35 -1.14 -3.54
CA SER A 110 2.91 0.23 -3.84
C SER A 110 2.47 0.40 -5.30
N ALA A 111 3.15 -0.23 -6.24
CA ALA A 111 2.82 -0.21 -7.66
C ALA A 111 1.59 -1.08 -7.99
N THR A 112 1.49 -2.27 -7.36
CA THR A 112 0.36 -3.19 -7.53
C THR A 112 -0.99 -2.56 -7.14
N ILE A 113 -1.03 -1.74 -6.09
CA ILE A 113 -2.25 -1.03 -5.66
C ILE A 113 -2.88 -0.22 -6.80
N VAL A 114 -2.07 0.40 -7.65
CA VAL A 114 -2.54 1.22 -8.78
C VAL A 114 -3.26 0.38 -9.83
N SER A 115 -2.87 -0.88 -9.99
CA SER A 115 -3.45 -1.83 -10.95
C SER A 115 -4.96 -1.93 -10.84
N GLY A 116 -5.49 -2.05 -9.62
CA GLY A 116 -6.91 -2.27 -9.35
C GLY A 116 -7.80 -1.11 -9.82
N ALA A 117 -7.40 0.13 -9.53
CA ALA A 117 -8.16 1.32 -9.91
C ALA A 117 -8.22 1.54 -11.43
N MET A 118 -7.20 1.06 -12.14
CA MET A 118 -7.06 1.22 -13.60
C MET A 118 -7.48 -0.01 -14.39
N ALA A 119 -7.99 -1.04 -13.74
CA ALA A 119 -8.37 -2.31 -14.35
C ALA A 119 -9.41 -2.17 -15.48
N GLU A 120 -9.41 -3.15 -16.40
CA GLU A 120 -10.35 -3.34 -17.50
C GLU A 120 -10.27 -2.38 -18.69
N ARG A 121 -9.41 -1.31 -18.64
CA ARG A 121 -9.35 -0.33 -19.74
C ARG A 121 -7.96 0.26 -19.99
N THR A 122 -6.94 -0.14 -19.22
CA THR A 122 -5.56 0.33 -19.41
C THR A 122 -4.81 -0.54 -20.40
N LYS A 123 -4.05 0.05 -21.33
CA LYS A 123 -3.13 -0.69 -22.20
C LYS A 123 -2.07 -1.38 -21.35
N PHE A 124 -1.78 -2.64 -21.61
CA PHE A 124 -0.81 -3.42 -20.88
C PHE A 124 0.61 -2.82 -20.95
N SER A 125 1.01 -2.35 -22.12
CA SER A 125 2.30 -1.67 -22.30
C SER A 125 2.43 -0.41 -21.45
N MET A 126 1.35 0.34 -21.24
CA MET A 126 1.35 1.54 -20.40
C MET A 126 1.33 1.19 -18.91
N TYR A 127 0.79 0.03 -18.56
CA TYR A 127 0.96 -0.54 -17.23
C TYR A 127 2.45 -0.76 -16.91
N CYS A 128 3.17 -1.42 -17.80
CA CYS A 128 4.62 -1.63 -17.63
C CYS A 128 5.37 -0.30 -17.46
N VAL A 129 5.00 0.74 -18.22
CA VAL A 129 5.64 2.06 -18.15
C VAL A 129 5.40 2.72 -16.79
N TYR A 130 4.17 2.74 -16.29
CA TYR A 130 3.95 3.41 -15.01
C TYR A 130 4.49 2.60 -13.81
N SER A 131 4.42 1.28 -13.84
CA SER A 131 5.07 0.42 -12.85
C SER A 131 6.58 0.67 -12.80
N PHE A 132 7.22 0.83 -13.98
CA PHE A 132 8.62 1.22 -14.09
C PHE A 132 8.93 2.50 -13.29
N PHE A 133 8.18 3.59 -13.51
CA PHE A 133 8.47 4.87 -12.84
C PHE A 133 8.11 4.88 -11.36
N ILE A 134 7.05 4.15 -10.97
CA ILE A 134 6.69 4.03 -9.55
C ILE A 134 7.81 3.35 -8.79
N SER A 135 8.28 2.20 -9.27
CA SER A 135 9.30 1.40 -8.60
C SER A 135 10.71 2.01 -8.67
N LEU A 136 11.00 2.79 -9.73
CA LEU A 136 12.31 3.39 -9.93
C LEU A 136 12.51 4.67 -9.11
N ILE A 137 11.48 5.55 -9.04
CA ILE A 137 11.62 6.92 -8.53
C ILE A 137 10.55 7.24 -7.49
N ILE A 138 9.25 7.05 -7.81
CA ILE A 138 8.19 7.64 -6.99
C ILE A 138 8.23 7.08 -5.58
N TYR A 139 8.19 5.77 -5.45
CA TYR A 139 8.26 5.07 -4.17
C TYR A 139 9.63 5.22 -3.47
N PRO A 140 10.78 5.00 -4.13
CA PRO A 140 12.06 5.08 -3.44
C PRO A 140 12.39 6.46 -2.88
N VAL A 141 12.00 7.54 -3.55
CA VAL A 141 12.30 8.90 -3.10
C VAL A 141 11.55 9.24 -1.83
N GLU A 142 10.25 9.01 -1.77
CA GLU A 142 9.48 9.28 -0.55
C GLU A 142 9.78 8.27 0.57
N GLY A 143 10.12 7.03 0.21
CA GLY A 143 10.64 6.04 1.13
C GLY A 143 11.96 6.45 1.79
N HIS A 144 12.83 7.19 1.06
CA HIS A 144 14.02 7.78 1.65
C HIS A 144 13.71 8.80 2.73
N TRP A 145 12.66 9.62 2.58
CA TRP A 145 12.27 10.63 3.56
C TRP A 145 11.94 10.06 4.94
N THR A 146 11.59 8.78 4.95
CA THR A 146 11.12 8.04 6.12
C THR A 146 12.09 6.90 6.47
N TRP A 147 11.97 5.75 5.84
CA TRP A 147 12.76 4.56 6.17
C TRP A 147 14.23 4.66 5.76
N GLY A 148 14.54 5.49 4.75
CA GLY A 148 15.91 5.75 4.29
C GLY A 148 16.71 6.72 5.15
N GLY A 149 16.16 7.22 6.26
CA GLY A 149 16.85 8.15 7.16
C GLY A 149 16.75 9.62 6.74
N GLY A 150 15.82 9.96 5.82
CA GLY A 150 15.65 11.31 5.31
C GLY A 150 14.96 12.28 6.27
N TRP A 151 14.56 13.42 5.75
CA TRP A 151 14.19 14.61 6.53
C TRP A 151 12.91 14.48 7.37
N LEU A 152 11.95 13.59 7.00
CA LEU A 152 10.72 13.41 7.77
C LEU A 152 10.93 12.57 9.04
N CYS A 153 11.80 11.56 8.99
CA CYS A 153 12.06 10.70 10.15
C CYS A 153 13.21 11.20 11.02
N ASN A 154 13.87 12.31 10.66
CA ASN A 154 15.00 12.82 11.43
C ASN A 154 14.55 13.32 12.81
N SER A 155 14.92 12.56 13.85
CA SER A 155 14.63 12.84 15.26
C SER A 155 15.78 13.55 16.01
N GLU A 156 16.82 13.99 15.31
CA GLU A 156 17.94 14.70 15.93
C GLU A 156 17.49 16.07 16.44
N ALA A 157 18.05 16.48 17.58
CA ALA A 157 17.81 17.80 18.12
C ALA A 157 18.29 18.88 17.12
N GLY A 158 17.39 19.80 16.76
CA GLY A 158 17.69 20.83 15.78
C GLY A 158 17.21 20.50 14.35
N SER A 159 16.75 19.28 14.09
CA SER A 159 16.10 18.96 12.81
C SER A 159 14.80 19.76 12.62
N PHE A 160 14.36 19.88 11.36
CA PHE A 160 13.11 20.59 11.03
C PHE A 160 11.90 20.00 11.78
N MET A 161 11.77 18.68 11.78
CA MET A 161 10.64 18.00 12.43
C MET A 161 10.64 18.22 13.95
N MET A 162 11.79 18.05 14.60
CA MET A 162 11.92 18.26 16.05
C MET A 162 11.72 19.71 16.45
N ASN A 163 12.23 20.68 15.68
CA ASN A 163 12.03 22.10 15.97
C ASN A 163 10.59 22.56 15.78
N THR A 164 9.88 21.96 14.81
CA THR A 164 8.50 22.39 14.44
C THR A 164 7.45 21.68 15.28
N PHE A 165 7.59 20.38 15.46
CA PHE A 165 6.56 19.53 16.07
C PHE A 165 6.98 18.89 17.39
N GLY A 166 8.28 18.90 17.72
CA GLY A 166 8.83 18.15 18.85
C GLY A 166 8.80 16.64 18.65
N ALA A 167 8.52 16.17 17.43
CA ALA A 167 8.45 14.77 17.08
C ALA A 167 8.80 14.57 15.61
N ALA A 168 9.39 13.42 15.26
CA ALA A 168 9.58 12.98 13.89
C ALA A 168 8.30 12.30 13.34
N PHE A 169 8.19 12.21 12.02
CA PHE A 169 7.15 11.42 11.37
C PHE A 169 7.42 9.92 11.58
N HIS A 170 6.36 9.16 11.83
CA HIS A 170 6.42 7.72 12.05
C HIS A 170 5.45 6.98 11.13
N ASP A 171 5.95 6.00 10.41
CA ASP A 171 5.19 5.04 9.64
C ASP A 171 5.88 3.68 9.74
N PHE A 172 5.40 2.83 10.66
CA PHE A 172 6.09 1.59 11.02
C PHE A 172 6.23 0.63 9.85
N ALA A 173 5.13 0.37 9.14
CA ALA A 173 5.12 -0.60 8.05
C ALA A 173 4.49 -0.06 6.75
N GLY A 174 4.11 1.21 6.63
CA GLY A 174 3.77 1.82 5.35
C GLY A 174 2.30 2.16 5.11
N SER A 175 1.51 2.59 6.13
CA SER A 175 0.19 3.19 5.84
C SER A 175 0.30 4.38 4.89
N ALA A 176 1.33 5.21 5.06
CA ALA A 176 1.63 6.33 4.18
C ALA A 176 2.46 5.87 2.98
N ILE A 177 3.69 5.40 3.24
CA ILE A 177 4.73 5.13 2.24
C ILE A 177 4.29 4.14 1.17
N VAL A 178 3.56 3.08 1.54
CA VAL A 178 3.12 2.05 0.60
C VAL A 178 1.67 2.30 0.18
N HIS A 179 0.78 2.40 1.18
CA HIS A 179 -0.65 2.34 0.90
C HIS A 179 -1.21 3.69 0.47
N SER A 180 -0.91 4.79 1.16
CA SER A 180 -1.42 6.10 0.73
C SER A 180 -0.83 6.51 -0.60
N VAL A 181 0.48 6.34 -0.80
CA VAL A 181 1.15 6.58 -2.09
C VAL A 181 0.49 5.78 -3.21
N GLY A 182 0.35 4.45 -3.05
CA GLY A 182 -0.32 3.60 -4.03
C GLY A 182 -1.78 4.03 -4.28
N GLY A 183 -2.52 4.37 -3.23
CA GLY A 183 -3.92 4.79 -3.31
C GLY A 183 -4.12 6.17 -3.96
N VAL A 184 -3.24 7.13 -3.71
CA VAL A 184 -3.23 8.45 -4.37
C VAL A 184 -2.87 8.32 -5.85
N LEU A 185 -1.83 7.53 -6.17
CA LEU A 185 -1.47 7.22 -7.56
C LEU A 185 -2.62 6.51 -8.28
N ALA A 186 -3.31 5.59 -7.62
CA ALA A 186 -4.50 4.90 -8.13
C ALA A 186 -5.62 5.89 -8.47
N LEU A 187 -5.90 6.84 -7.57
CA LEU A 187 -6.91 7.88 -7.78
C LEU A 187 -6.55 8.78 -8.97
N VAL A 188 -5.31 9.28 -9.02
CA VAL A 188 -4.80 10.13 -10.12
C VAL A 188 -4.83 9.36 -11.45
N GLY A 189 -4.39 8.10 -11.44
CA GLY A 189 -4.44 7.22 -12.61
C GLY A 189 -5.86 7.01 -13.12
N ALA A 190 -6.82 6.72 -12.23
CA ALA A 190 -8.24 6.57 -12.59
C ALA A 190 -8.85 7.84 -13.18
N ILE A 191 -8.50 9.02 -12.66
CA ILE A 191 -8.90 10.33 -13.20
C ILE A 191 -8.33 10.53 -14.62
N CYS A 192 -7.05 10.29 -14.81
CA CYS A 192 -6.40 10.44 -16.12
C CYS A 192 -6.91 9.46 -17.17
N LEU A 193 -7.26 8.24 -16.76
CA LEU A 193 -7.74 7.17 -17.63
C LEU A 193 -9.23 7.35 -18.02
N GLY A 194 -10.02 7.86 -17.09
CA GLY A 194 -11.48 7.99 -17.21
C GLY A 194 -12.24 6.70 -16.87
N PRO A 195 -13.58 6.78 -16.75
CA PRO A 195 -14.41 5.67 -16.34
C PRO A 195 -14.56 4.59 -17.41
N ARG A 196 -14.83 3.35 -16.97
CA ARG A 196 -15.21 2.23 -17.87
C ARG A 196 -16.46 2.55 -18.69
N LEU A 197 -16.56 1.96 -19.87
CA LEU A 197 -17.73 2.11 -20.72
C LEU A 197 -19.00 1.66 -19.98
N GLY A 198 -19.99 2.54 -19.97
CA GLY A 198 -21.28 2.30 -19.32
C GLY A 198 -21.31 2.47 -17.80
N LYS A 199 -20.21 2.86 -17.16
CA LYS A 199 -20.16 3.11 -15.72
C LYS A 199 -21.07 4.25 -15.27
N TYR A 200 -21.10 5.34 -16.03
CA TYR A 200 -21.98 6.48 -15.75
C TYR A 200 -22.99 6.66 -16.89
N ARG A 201 -24.28 6.69 -16.52
CA ARG A 201 -25.39 6.91 -17.47
C ARG A 201 -26.28 8.02 -16.93
N ASN A 202 -26.51 9.04 -17.73
CA ASN A 202 -27.34 10.21 -17.33
C ASN A 202 -26.92 10.81 -15.97
N GLY A 203 -25.61 10.92 -15.71
CA GLY A 203 -25.08 11.44 -14.46
C GLY A 203 -25.22 10.52 -13.23
N LYS A 204 -25.64 9.27 -13.43
CA LYS A 204 -25.77 8.28 -12.35
C LYS A 204 -24.77 7.15 -12.51
N SER A 205 -24.18 6.73 -11.38
CA SER A 205 -23.32 5.54 -11.35
C SER A 205 -24.12 4.27 -11.59
N THR A 206 -23.57 3.37 -12.39
CA THR A 206 -24.10 2.05 -12.67
C THR A 206 -23.12 1.01 -12.12
N ALA A 207 -23.64 0.04 -11.35
CA ALA A 207 -22.81 -1.04 -10.84
C ALA A 207 -22.28 -1.92 -11.99
N ILE A 208 -20.97 -2.21 -11.95
CA ILE A 208 -20.32 -3.20 -12.81
C ILE A 208 -19.79 -4.27 -11.86
N PRO A 209 -20.56 -5.34 -11.58
CA PRO A 209 -20.16 -6.34 -10.59
C PRO A 209 -18.96 -7.16 -11.06
N GLY A 210 -18.14 -7.57 -10.09
CA GLY A 210 -17.10 -8.56 -10.31
C GLY A 210 -17.67 -9.94 -10.67
N HIS A 211 -16.89 -10.73 -11.37
CA HIS A 211 -17.37 -12.03 -11.86
C HIS A 211 -17.18 -13.17 -10.86
N ASN A 212 -16.27 -13.03 -9.88
CA ASN A 212 -15.91 -14.14 -8.99
C ASN A 212 -15.57 -13.68 -7.57
N LEU A 213 -16.62 -13.49 -6.75
CA LEU A 213 -16.43 -13.09 -5.34
C LEU A 213 -15.76 -14.18 -4.48
N MET A 214 -15.75 -15.45 -4.91
CA MET A 214 -15.01 -16.51 -4.22
C MET A 214 -13.50 -16.29 -4.41
N ALA A 215 -13.03 -15.96 -5.60
CA ALA A 215 -11.64 -15.61 -5.86
C ALA A 215 -11.24 -14.34 -5.09
N ALA A 216 -12.10 -13.32 -5.08
CA ALA A 216 -11.87 -12.10 -4.30
C ALA A 216 -11.71 -12.40 -2.80
N ALA A 217 -12.57 -13.24 -2.24
CA ALA A 217 -12.50 -13.63 -0.82
C ALA A 217 -11.22 -14.40 -0.51
N LEU A 218 -10.83 -15.33 -1.37
CA LEU A 218 -9.55 -16.05 -1.21
C LEU A 218 -8.37 -15.08 -1.29
N GLY A 219 -8.40 -14.13 -2.23
CA GLY A 219 -7.40 -13.08 -2.35
C GLY A 219 -7.25 -12.26 -1.06
N VAL A 220 -8.37 -11.85 -0.46
CA VAL A 220 -8.37 -11.11 0.82
C VAL A 220 -7.80 -11.95 1.97
N PHE A 221 -8.09 -13.25 2.06
CA PHE A 221 -7.46 -14.12 3.06
C PHE A 221 -5.95 -14.24 2.86
N ILE A 222 -5.49 -14.35 1.62
CA ILE A 222 -4.06 -14.39 1.29
C ILE A 222 -3.38 -13.06 1.66
N LEU A 223 -4.02 -11.93 1.35
CA LEU A 223 -3.54 -10.61 1.75
C LEU A 223 -3.46 -10.46 3.26
N TRP A 224 -4.49 -10.88 3.99
CA TRP A 224 -4.49 -10.84 5.46
C TRP A 224 -3.38 -11.71 6.04
N PHE A 225 -3.21 -12.93 5.53
CA PHE A 225 -2.12 -13.81 5.93
C PHE A 225 -0.74 -13.18 5.66
N GLY A 226 -0.55 -12.61 4.47
CA GLY A 226 0.68 -11.89 4.11
C GLY A 226 0.95 -10.67 4.98
N TRP A 227 -0.11 -10.04 5.53
CA TRP A 227 0.03 -8.89 6.42
C TRP A 227 0.72 -9.21 7.75
N PHE A 228 0.73 -10.47 8.15
CA PHE A 228 1.56 -10.92 9.27
C PHE A 228 3.07 -10.94 8.94
N GLY A 229 3.43 -10.94 7.66
CA GLY A 229 4.78 -10.62 7.20
C GLY A 229 5.00 -9.11 7.03
N PHE A 230 3.95 -8.38 6.64
CA PHE A 230 4.02 -6.95 6.38
C PHE A 230 4.26 -6.16 7.67
N ASN A 231 3.35 -6.21 8.63
CA ASN A 231 3.45 -5.46 9.88
C ASN A 231 4.42 -6.09 10.90
N PRO A 232 4.22 -7.32 11.42
CA PRO A 232 5.18 -7.91 12.35
C PRO A 232 6.56 -8.11 11.74
N GLY A 233 6.64 -8.34 10.43
CA GLY A 233 7.92 -8.44 9.70
C GLY A 233 8.74 -7.16 9.72
N SER A 234 8.10 -5.99 9.76
CA SER A 234 8.77 -4.69 9.82
C SER A 234 9.51 -4.43 11.13
N GLN A 235 9.34 -5.29 12.14
CA GLN A 235 10.23 -5.31 13.31
C GLN A 235 11.66 -5.72 12.95
N LEU A 236 11.87 -6.41 11.83
CA LEU A 236 13.15 -6.90 11.30
C LEU A 236 13.96 -7.77 12.26
N ALA A 237 13.48 -8.03 13.46
CA ALA A 237 14.16 -8.79 14.49
C ALA A 237 13.18 -9.62 15.32
N ALA A 238 13.55 -10.85 15.67
CA ALA A 238 12.78 -11.76 16.52
C ALA A 238 13.55 -12.21 17.76
N SER A 239 14.86 -11.94 17.80
CA SER A 239 15.75 -12.33 18.91
C SER A 239 15.60 -11.39 20.11
N GLY A 240 15.80 -11.92 21.30
CA GLY A 240 15.68 -11.18 22.54
C GLY A 240 14.22 -10.98 22.99
N GLU A 241 14.04 -10.56 24.24
CA GLU A 241 12.71 -10.40 24.84
C GLU A 241 11.94 -9.23 24.23
N VAL A 242 12.61 -8.11 24.02
CA VAL A 242 12.01 -6.89 23.46
C VAL A 242 11.38 -7.16 22.10
N ASN A 243 12.13 -7.80 21.18
CA ASN A 243 11.63 -8.10 19.85
C ASN A 243 10.50 -9.13 19.86
N ARG A 244 10.57 -10.17 20.71
CA ARG A 244 9.48 -11.16 20.83
C ARG A 244 8.18 -10.51 21.30
N VAL A 245 8.26 -9.60 22.26
CA VAL A 245 7.10 -8.85 22.76
C VAL A 245 6.56 -7.93 21.66
N ALA A 246 7.41 -7.16 20.99
CA ALA A 246 7.04 -6.25 19.91
C ALA A 246 6.34 -6.99 18.77
N ILE A 247 6.92 -8.07 18.24
CA ILE A 247 6.30 -8.88 17.18
C ILE A 247 4.92 -9.39 17.61
N SER A 248 4.82 -9.96 18.84
CA SER A 248 3.57 -10.50 19.34
C SER A 248 2.49 -9.43 19.49
N HIS A 249 2.87 -8.23 19.93
CA HIS A 249 1.99 -7.07 20.00
C HIS A 249 1.49 -6.65 18.61
N VAL A 250 2.41 -6.51 17.65
CA VAL A 250 2.07 -6.11 16.27
C VAL A 250 1.18 -7.15 15.56
N PHE A 251 1.37 -8.45 15.83
CA PHE A 251 0.45 -9.50 15.37
C PHE A 251 -0.98 -9.28 15.87
N LEU A 252 -1.12 -8.99 17.17
CA LEU A 252 -2.42 -8.81 17.78
C LEU A 252 -3.11 -7.53 17.26
N THR A 253 -2.42 -6.39 17.24
CA THR A 253 -2.97 -5.11 16.78
C THR A 253 -3.36 -5.17 15.31
N THR A 254 -2.54 -5.79 14.46
CA THR A 254 -2.84 -6.03 13.04
C THR A 254 -4.12 -6.84 12.87
N ASN A 255 -4.24 -7.97 13.59
CA ASN A 255 -5.41 -8.83 13.49
C ASN A 255 -6.69 -8.15 13.99
N LEU A 256 -6.62 -7.44 15.13
CA LEU A 256 -7.78 -6.74 15.68
C LEU A 256 -8.30 -5.65 14.75
N ALA A 257 -7.39 -4.87 14.13
CA ALA A 257 -7.80 -3.85 13.17
C ALA A 257 -8.46 -4.45 11.93
N ALA A 258 -7.95 -5.57 11.40
CA ALA A 258 -8.55 -6.29 10.27
C ALA A 258 -9.98 -6.74 10.57
N VAL A 259 -10.16 -7.44 11.69
CA VAL A 259 -11.47 -7.95 12.13
C VAL A 259 -12.46 -6.80 12.34
N CYS A 260 -12.04 -5.77 13.08
CA CYS A 260 -12.92 -4.63 13.38
C CYS A 260 -13.22 -3.80 12.13
N GLY A 261 -12.29 -3.69 11.17
CA GLY A 261 -12.53 -3.05 9.88
C GLY A 261 -13.61 -3.78 9.07
N GLY A 262 -13.50 -5.11 8.99
CA GLY A 262 -14.53 -5.95 8.37
C GLY A 262 -15.89 -5.80 9.05
N LEU A 263 -15.96 -5.86 10.39
CA LEU A 263 -17.18 -5.68 11.15
C LEU A 263 -17.77 -4.27 10.96
N GLY A 264 -16.95 -3.22 11.03
CA GLY A 264 -17.37 -1.84 10.80
C GLY A 264 -18.03 -1.65 9.44
N THR A 265 -17.41 -2.19 8.39
CA THR A 265 -17.95 -2.14 7.03
C THR A 265 -19.23 -2.99 6.89
N MET A 266 -19.24 -4.19 7.46
CA MET A 266 -20.41 -5.07 7.42
C MET A 266 -21.63 -4.40 8.04
N PHE A 267 -21.51 -3.89 9.27
CA PHE A 267 -22.62 -3.23 9.96
C PHE A 267 -23.04 -1.92 9.28
N THR A 268 -22.07 -1.10 8.83
CA THR A 268 -22.37 0.15 8.12
C THR A 268 -23.13 -0.12 6.82
N SER A 269 -22.69 -1.09 6.03
CA SER A 269 -23.37 -1.47 4.78
C SER A 269 -24.75 -2.07 5.08
N TRP A 270 -24.88 -2.86 6.13
CA TRP A 270 -26.16 -3.45 6.54
C TRP A 270 -27.18 -2.38 6.94
N ILE A 271 -26.79 -1.44 7.78
CA ILE A 271 -27.66 -0.33 8.20
C ILE A 271 -28.04 0.53 7.01
N LYS A 272 -27.07 0.85 6.13
CA LYS A 272 -27.25 1.79 5.03
C LYS A 272 -28.06 1.20 3.86
N TYR A 273 -27.81 -0.06 3.52
CA TYR A 273 -28.38 -0.72 2.32
C TYR A 273 -29.39 -1.81 2.64
N GLY A 274 -29.69 -2.05 3.91
CA GLY A 274 -30.64 -3.07 4.38
C GLY A 274 -30.12 -4.52 4.31
N LYS A 275 -28.92 -4.73 3.79
CA LYS A 275 -28.25 -6.03 3.70
C LYS A 275 -26.74 -5.84 3.89
N PRO A 276 -26.03 -6.76 4.57
CA PRO A 276 -24.58 -6.72 4.63
C PRO A 276 -23.99 -6.98 3.25
N SER A 277 -23.09 -6.12 2.80
CA SER A 277 -22.41 -6.28 1.51
C SER A 277 -21.16 -7.14 1.67
N PHE A 278 -21.12 -8.30 1.01
CA PHE A 278 -19.96 -9.18 1.08
C PHE A 278 -18.70 -8.52 0.47
N SER A 279 -18.81 -7.94 -0.72
CA SER A 279 -17.67 -7.28 -1.38
C SER A 279 -17.14 -6.09 -0.60
N LEU A 280 -18.01 -5.24 -0.02
CA LEU A 280 -17.57 -4.15 0.85
C LEU A 280 -16.91 -4.67 2.12
N THR A 281 -17.44 -5.74 2.73
CA THR A 281 -16.86 -6.33 3.94
C THR A 281 -15.44 -6.86 3.69
N LEU A 282 -15.19 -7.47 2.52
CA LEU A 282 -13.85 -7.89 2.10
C LEU A 282 -12.89 -6.69 2.03
N ASN A 283 -13.31 -5.60 1.40
CA ASN A 283 -12.53 -4.35 1.38
C ASN A 283 -12.38 -3.73 2.78
N GLY A 284 -13.36 -3.91 3.67
CA GLY A 284 -13.30 -3.44 5.05
C GLY A 284 -12.22 -4.11 5.89
N ILE A 285 -11.98 -5.39 5.67
CA ILE A 285 -10.86 -6.13 6.28
C ILE A 285 -9.53 -5.47 5.85
N LEU A 286 -9.37 -5.23 4.54
CA LEU A 286 -8.18 -4.59 3.99
C LEU A 286 -8.02 -3.14 4.49
N ALA A 287 -9.12 -2.39 4.60
CA ALA A 287 -9.09 -1.03 5.13
C ALA A 287 -8.60 -0.96 6.59
N GLY A 288 -9.03 -1.92 7.42
CA GLY A 288 -8.53 -2.06 8.79
C GLY A 288 -7.05 -2.39 8.84
N LEU A 289 -6.59 -3.32 7.98
CA LEU A 289 -5.17 -3.67 7.84
C LEU A 289 -4.33 -2.46 7.41
N VAL A 290 -4.77 -1.73 6.39
CA VAL A 290 -4.09 -0.53 5.90
C VAL A 290 -4.01 0.54 7.00
N ALA A 291 -5.12 0.81 7.68
CA ALA A 291 -5.16 1.88 8.67
C ALA A 291 -4.29 1.62 9.90
N ILE A 292 -4.06 0.37 10.27
CA ILE A 292 -3.21 0.07 11.44
C ILE A 292 -1.72 0.03 11.11
N THR A 293 -1.35 -0.07 9.85
CA THR A 293 0.01 -0.35 9.39
C THR A 293 1.04 0.70 9.83
N ALA A 294 0.66 1.99 9.99
CA ALA A 294 1.58 3.03 10.45
C ALA A 294 1.90 2.96 11.95
N GLY A 295 0.93 2.55 12.76
CA GLY A 295 1.03 2.64 14.22
C GLY A 295 0.82 1.33 14.96
N CYS A 296 0.88 0.20 14.27
CA CYS A 296 0.62 -1.11 14.85
C CYS A 296 1.55 -1.47 16.02
N ASP A 297 2.73 -0.85 16.09
CA ASP A 297 3.73 -0.96 17.13
C ASP A 297 3.48 -0.03 18.33
N LEU A 298 2.81 1.11 18.10
CA LEU A 298 2.66 2.18 19.11
C LEU A 298 1.29 2.21 19.79
N VAL A 299 0.25 1.64 19.18
CA VAL A 299 -1.11 1.73 19.71
C VAL A 299 -1.48 0.53 20.59
N SER A 300 -2.40 0.73 21.55
CA SER A 300 -2.92 -0.38 22.33
C SER A 300 -3.81 -1.32 21.49
N PRO A 301 -4.05 -2.58 21.94
CA PRO A 301 -4.99 -3.47 21.28
C PRO A 301 -6.41 -2.86 21.15
N LEU A 302 -6.87 -2.10 22.15
CA LEU A 302 -8.15 -1.40 22.09
C LEU A 302 -8.09 -0.26 21.04
N GLY A 303 -7.00 0.51 21.02
CA GLY A 303 -6.77 1.56 20.02
C GLY A 303 -6.80 1.00 18.61
N SER A 304 -6.13 -0.14 18.36
CA SER A 304 -6.16 -0.79 17.05
C SER A 304 -7.54 -1.25 16.62
N ALA A 305 -8.33 -1.82 17.54
CA ALA A 305 -9.72 -2.21 17.27
C ALA A 305 -10.59 -1.00 16.90
N ILE A 306 -10.42 0.14 17.59
CA ILE A 306 -11.14 1.38 17.28
C ILE A 306 -10.71 1.93 15.91
N ILE A 307 -9.41 1.98 15.63
CA ILE A 307 -8.88 2.43 14.33
C ILE A 307 -9.43 1.58 13.20
N GLY A 308 -9.39 0.25 13.34
CA GLY A 308 -9.95 -0.67 12.35
C GLY A 308 -11.44 -0.46 12.12
N LEU A 309 -12.23 -0.36 13.20
CA LEU A 309 -13.67 -0.13 13.13
C LEU A 309 -14.01 1.16 12.37
N LEU A 310 -13.32 2.25 12.70
CA LEU A 310 -13.52 3.55 12.05
C LEU A 310 -13.09 3.52 10.59
N ALA A 311 -11.97 2.86 10.26
CA ALA A 311 -11.53 2.67 8.88
C ALA A 311 -12.59 1.95 8.04
N GLY A 312 -13.19 0.89 8.58
CA GLY A 312 -14.27 0.15 7.92
C GLY A 312 -15.53 1.00 7.68
N ILE A 313 -15.88 1.89 8.60
CA ILE A 313 -16.99 2.84 8.44
C ILE A 313 -16.65 3.87 7.35
N ILE A 314 -15.47 4.50 7.44
CA ILE A 314 -15.00 5.52 6.50
C ILE A 314 -14.96 4.97 5.08
N LEU A 315 -14.51 3.73 4.91
CA LEU A 315 -14.43 3.06 3.62
C LEU A 315 -15.76 3.07 2.85
N VAL A 316 -16.88 2.74 3.52
CA VAL A 316 -18.20 2.70 2.87
C VAL A 316 -18.58 4.07 2.30
N PHE A 317 -18.37 5.12 3.07
CA PHE A 317 -18.68 6.48 2.63
C PHE A 317 -17.69 7.00 1.59
N SER A 318 -16.42 6.63 1.71
CA SER A 318 -15.39 7.02 0.75
C SER A 318 -15.63 6.41 -0.65
N ILE A 319 -15.91 5.10 -0.74
CA ILE A 319 -16.23 4.45 -2.01
C ILE A 319 -17.44 5.13 -2.66
N GLU A 320 -18.51 5.36 -1.90
CA GLU A 320 -19.71 6.01 -2.43
C GLU A 320 -19.43 7.45 -2.87
N PHE A 321 -18.65 8.21 -2.11
CA PHE A 321 -18.30 9.59 -2.44
C PHE A 321 -17.48 9.66 -3.73
N ILE A 322 -16.43 8.84 -3.85
CA ILE A 322 -15.56 8.79 -5.04
C ILE A 322 -16.38 8.38 -6.27
N ASP A 323 -17.21 7.35 -6.14
CA ASP A 323 -18.03 6.85 -7.26
C ASP A 323 -19.17 7.78 -7.63
N THR A 324 -19.98 8.23 -6.65
CA THR A 324 -21.26 8.92 -6.96
C THR A 324 -21.16 10.43 -7.00
N LYS A 325 -20.20 11.04 -6.31
CA LYS A 325 -20.01 12.50 -6.25
C LYS A 325 -18.88 12.98 -7.13
N LEU A 326 -17.74 12.31 -7.09
CA LEU A 326 -16.60 12.68 -7.91
C LEU A 326 -16.66 12.05 -9.31
N HIS A 327 -17.51 11.04 -9.54
CA HIS A 327 -17.62 10.28 -10.77
C HIS A 327 -16.28 9.70 -11.24
N ILE A 328 -15.50 9.17 -10.29
CA ILE A 328 -14.23 8.49 -10.55
C ILE A 328 -14.48 6.99 -10.43
N ASP A 329 -14.20 6.26 -11.51
CA ASP A 329 -14.40 4.81 -11.59
C ASP A 329 -13.16 4.07 -11.09
N ASP A 330 -13.25 3.56 -9.89
CA ASP A 330 -12.27 2.68 -9.25
C ASP A 330 -12.89 1.28 -9.07
N PRO A 331 -12.57 0.32 -9.97
CA PRO A 331 -13.23 -0.99 -10.02
C PRO A 331 -13.17 -1.80 -8.73
N VAL A 332 -12.08 -1.70 -7.98
CA VAL A 332 -11.84 -2.52 -6.78
C VAL A 332 -11.87 -1.71 -5.49
N GLY A 333 -11.95 -0.37 -5.59
CA GLY A 333 -11.95 0.52 -4.43
C GLY A 333 -10.55 0.80 -3.86
N ALA A 334 -9.49 0.64 -4.67
CA ALA A 334 -8.10 0.80 -4.23
C ALA A 334 -7.82 2.18 -3.63
N SER A 335 -8.36 3.25 -4.25
CA SER A 335 -8.19 4.62 -3.75
C SER A 335 -8.79 4.81 -2.35
N SER A 336 -9.94 4.17 -2.07
CA SER A 336 -10.58 4.24 -0.75
C SER A 336 -9.88 3.36 0.28
N VAL A 337 -9.55 2.11 -0.08
CA VAL A 337 -8.89 1.15 0.82
C VAL A 337 -7.49 1.63 1.17
N HIS A 338 -6.69 2.00 0.18
CA HIS A 338 -5.27 2.32 0.39
C HIS A 338 -5.03 3.82 0.59
N GLY A 339 -5.61 4.69 -0.24
CA GLY A 339 -5.43 6.14 -0.11
C GLY A 339 -6.13 6.70 1.13
N VAL A 340 -7.46 6.63 1.17
CA VAL A 340 -8.22 7.25 2.27
C VAL A 340 -7.94 6.58 3.61
N CYS A 341 -7.90 5.24 3.68
CA CYS A 341 -7.63 4.55 4.93
C CYS A 341 -6.15 4.58 5.33
N GLY A 342 -5.21 4.73 4.37
CA GLY A 342 -3.80 4.98 4.66
C GLY A 342 -3.56 6.34 5.30
N ILE A 343 -4.13 7.40 4.73
CA ILE A 343 -4.14 8.75 5.33
C ILE A 343 -4.74 8.70 6.73
N PHE A 344 -5.94 8.13 6.85
CA PHE A 344 -6.64 8.02 8.12
C PHE A 344 -5.79 7.30 9.18
N GLY A 345 -5.20 6.15 8.86
CA GLY A 345 -4.39 5.37 9.78
C GLY A 345 -3.13 6.10 10.25
N THR A 346 -2.44 6.77 9.32
CA THR A 346 -1.28 7.60 9.63
C THR A 346 -1.63 8.73 10.62
N LEU A 347 -2.79 9.39 10.42
CA LEU A 347 -3.28 10.40 11.37
C LEU A 347 -3.64 9.80 12.73
N MET A 348 -4.28 8.62 12.73
CA MET A 348 -4.66 7.95 13.98
C MET A 348 -3.45 7.52 14.80
N THR A 349 -2.31 7.24 14.19
CA THR A 349 -1.06 6.97 14.91
C THR A 349 -0.69 8.13 15.83
N GLY A 350 -0.75 9.37 15.35
CA GLY A 350 -0.46 10.57 16.16
C GLY A 350 -1.46 10.81 17.30
N LEU A 351 -2.68 10.26 17.20
CA LEU A 351 -3.69 10.37 18.25
C LEU A 351 -3.62 9.22 19.26
N PHE A 352 -3.45 7.97 18.78
CA PHE A 352 -3.59 6.75 19.58
C PHE A 352 -2.28 6.11 20.03
N ALA A 353 -1.11 6.66 19.67
CA ALA A 353 0.16 6.16 20.19
C ALA A 353 0.18 6.26 21.73
N LEU A 354 0.59 5.18 22.39
CA LEU A 354 0.64 5.11 23.86
C LEU A 354 1.69 6.08 24.44
N ASP A 355 2.77 6.29 23.70
CA ASP A 355 3.76 7.31 24.01
C ASP A 355 3.70 8.43 22.97
N GLY A 356 3.59 9.67 23.42
CA GLY A 356 3.50 10.85 22.56
C GLY A 356 2.16 11.11 21.88
N GLY A 357 1.21 10.18 21.91
CA GLY A 357 -0.11 10.33 21.30
C GLY A 357 -1.00 11.33 22.05
N ALA A 358 -1.78 12.10 21.26
CA ALA A 358 -2.60 13.18 21.83
C ALA A 358 -3.64 12.69 22.86
N PHE A 359 -4.21 11.52 22.68
CA PHE A 359 -5.20 10.95 23.61
C PHE A 359 -4.59 10.39 24.89
N TYR A 360 -3.28 10.22 24.94
CA TYR A 360 -2.55 9.72 26.10
C TYR A 360 -1.69 10.80 26.77
N GLY A 361 -1.97 12.08 26.49
CA GLY A 361 -1.33 13.21 27.18
C GLY A 361 -0.02 13.69 26.54
N GLY A 362 0.37 13.17 25.34
CA GLY A 362 1.58 13.59 24.61
C GLY A 362 1.43 14.94 23.90
N GLY A 363 0.25 15.57 23.97
CA GLY A 363 -0.02 16.81 23.24
C GLY A 363 -0.25 16.56 21.75
N PHE A 364 -0.26 17.64 20.97
CA PHE A 364 -0.53 17.57 19.52
C PHE A 364 0.73 17.61 18.63
N GLY A 365 1.92 17.58 19.21
CA GLY A 365 3.18 17.64 18.44
C GLY A 365 3.32 16.46 17.50
N PHE A 366 3.21 15.24 18.02
CA PHE A 366 3.29 14.03 17.20
C PHE A 366 2.16 13.93 16.17
N PHE A 367 0.93 14.30 16.54
CA PHE A 367 -0.17 14.39 15.57
C PHE A 367 0.12 15.40 14.46
N GLY A 368 0.71 16.57 14.80
CA GLY A 368 1.15 17.57 13.83
C GLY A 368 2.22 17.03 12.88
N ALA A 369 3.20 16.26 13.40
CA ALA A 369 4.21 15.59 12.58
C ALA A 369 3.57 14.59 11.60
N GLN A 370 2.60 13.79 12.05
CA GLN A 370 1.86 12.85 11.19
C GLN A 370 1.05 13.58 10.12
N CYS A 371 0.35 14.66 10.46
CA CYS A 371 -0.39 15.49 9.50
C CYS A 371 0.54 16.06 8.42
N PHE A 372 1.66 16.61 8.83
CA PHE A 372 2.62 17.22 7.92
C PHE A 372 3.31 16.19 7.03
N GLY A 373 3.76 15.07 7.61
CA GLY A 373 4.44 14.01 6.87
C GLY A 373 3.55 13.38 5.81
N ILE A 374 2.31 12.98 6.17
CA ILE A 374 1.37 12.40 5.20
C ILE A 374 1.02 13.39 4.08
N LEU A 375 0.86 14.69 4.41
CA LEU A 375 0.61 15.71 3.39
C LEU A 375 1.76 15.80 2.39
N CYS A 376 3.02 15.79 2.84
CA CYS A 376 4.19 15.85 1.98
C CYS A 376 4.31 14.62 1.07
N ILE A 377 4.10 13.43 1.63
CA ILE A 377 4.14 12.15 0.91
C ILE A 377 3.03 12.10 -0.15
N ASP A 378 1.80 12.43 0.21
CA ASP A 378 0.67 12.41 -0.73
C ASP A 378 0.77 13.50 -1.80
N LEU A 379 1.31 14.66 -1.47
CA LEU A 379 1.58 15.70 -2.45
C LEU A 379 2.63 15.24 -3.47
N TRP A 380 3.70 14.57 -3.02
CA TRP A 380 4.68 13.96 -3.90
C TRP A 380 4.04 12.92 -4.81
N ALA A 381 3.25 11.99 -4.27
CA ALA A 381 2.54 10.97 -5.04
C ALA A 381 1.56 11.60 -6.05
N ALA A 382 0.80 12.61 -5.64
CA ALA A 382 -0.16 13.28 -6.51
C ALA A 382 0.54 14.03 -7.67
N VAL A 383 1.56 14.83 -7.38
CA VAL A 383 2.28 15.63 -8.39
C VAL A 383 3.00 14.72 -9.38
N THR A 384 3.77 13.75 -8.89
CA THR A 384 4.49 12.80 -9.74
C THR A 384 3.53 11.90 -10.53
N GLY A 385 2.42 11.48 -9.90
CA GLY A 385 1.35 10.73 -10.56
C GLY A 385 0.68 11.52 -11.69
N ILE A 386 0.37 12.81 -11.47
CA ILE A 386 -0.19 13.67 -12.53
C ILE A 386 0.80 13.78 -13.70
N ILE A 387 2.06 14.04 -13.43
CA ILE A 387 3.11 14.13 -14.47
C ILE A 387 3.19 12.81 -15.24
N LEU A 388 3.22 11.69 -14.53
CA LEU A 388 3.36 10.36 -15.12
C LEU A 388 2.13 9.99 -15.98
N PHE A 389 0.94 9.96 -15.40
CA PHE A 389 -0.25 9.47 -16.11
C PHE A 389 -0.74 10.44 -17.20
N TRP A 390 -0.65 11.74 -16.96
CA TRP A 390 -0.96 12.72 -17.99
C TRP A 390 0.07 12.69 -19.13
N GLY A 391 1.37 12.53 -18.81
CA GLY A 391 2.44 12.36 -19.77
C GLY A 391 2.21 11.11 -20.64
N ILE A 392 1.97 9.95 -20.04
CA ILE A 392 1.65 8.70 -20.76
C ILE A 392 0.41 8.90 -21.65
N ARG A 393 -0.66 9.50 -21.10
CA ARG A 393 -1.89 9.75 -21.85
C ARG A 393 -1.65 10.60 -23.10
N LYS A 394 -0.79 11.61 -23.03
CA LYS A 394 -0.49 12.53 -24.14
C LYS A 394 0.46 11.94 -25.18
N ILE A 395 1.45 11.16 -24.75
CA ILE A 395 2.50 10.66 -25.63
C ILE A 395 2.11 9.34 -26.30
N ALA A 396 1.57 8.39 -25.52
CA ALA A 396 1.34 7.02 -25.97
C ALA A 396 -0.13 6.56 -25.92
N GLY A 397 -0.98 7.35 -25.25
CA GLY A 397 -2.37 6.96 -24.99
C GLY A 397 -2.46 5.89 -23.91
N LEU A 398 -3.08 6.23 -22.78
CA LEU A 398 -3.16 5.38 -21.59
C LEU A 398 -4.21 4.26 -21.72
N ARG A 399 -5.30 4.52 -22.45
CA ARG A 399 -6.49 3.67 -22.55
C ARG A 399 -6.50 2.84 -23.83
N VAL A 400 -7.03 1.63 -23.74
CA VAL A 400 -7.32 0.78 -24.92
C VAL A 400 -8.45 1.36 -25.77
N ASP A 401 -8.56 0.92 -27.02
CA ASP A 401 -9.65 1.29 -27.90
C ASP A 401 -10.99 0.75 -27.37
N LYS A 402 -12.09 1.46 -27.71
CA LYS A 402 -13.44 1.13 -27.27
C LYS A 402 -13.81 -0.34 -27.54
N ARG A 403 -13.47 -0.85 -28.72
CA ARG A 403 -13.74 -2.23 -29.11
C ARG A 403 -13.03 -3.24 -28.18
N ILE A 404 -11.77 -2.99 -27.86
CA ILE A 404 -10.97 -3.84 -26.95
C ILE A 404 -11.59 -3.86 -25.55
N GLU A 405 -12.02 -2.70 -25.03
CA GLU A 405 -12.70 -2.62 -23.75
C GLU A 405 -14.05 -3.34 -23.73
N GLU A 406 -14.81 -3.29 -24.86
CA GLU A 406 -16.09 -3.98 -25.00
C GLU A 406 -15.93 -5.50 -25.10
N GLU A 407 -14.95 -5.97 -25.85
CA GLU A 407 -14.72 -7.40 -26.10
C GLU A 407 -13.84 -8.08 -25.02
N GLY A 408 -12.92 -7.34 -24.39
CA GLY A 408 -12.05 -7.80 -23.30
C GLY A 408 -10.57 -7.71 -23.64
N LEU A 409 -9.76 -7.40 -22.63
CA LEU A 409 -8.32 -7.19 -22.79
C LEU A 409 -7.54 -8.51 -22.99
N ASP A 410 -8.04 -9.61 -22.44
CA ASP A 410 -7.34 -10.89 -22.47
C ASP A 410 -6.95 -11.32 -23.87
N ILE A 411 -7.91 -11.30 -24.78
CA ILE A 411 -7.69 -11.73 -26.17
C ILE A 411 -6.86 -10.72 -26.95
N TYR A 412 -7.11 -9.42 -26.76
CA TYR A 412 -6.46 -8.39 -27.58
C TYR A 412 -5.05 -8.03 -27.12
N GLU A 413 -4.81 -8.02 -25.83
CA GLU A 413 -3.49 -7.67 -25.26
C GLU A 413 -2.57 -8.91 -25.15
N HIS A 414 -3.14 -10.13 -25.02
CA HIS A 414 -2.37 -11.34 -24.73
C HIS A 414 -2.63 -12.52 -25.67
N GLY A 415 -3.74 -12.55 -26.39
CA GLY A 415 -4.12 -13.69 -27.25
C GLY A 415 -4.59 -14.92 -26.47
N GLU A 416 -4.84 -14.80 -25.18
CA GLU A 416 -5.17 -15.87 -24.25
C GLU A 416 -6.42 -15.54 -23.43
N SER A 417 -7.08 -16.55 -22.89
CA SER A 417 -8.20 -16.39 -21.97
C SER A 417 -8.04 -17.32 -20.77
N CYS A 418 -8.41 -16.87 -19.59
CA CYS A 418 -8.49 -17.72 -18.40
C CYS A 418 -9.74 -18.61 -18.37
N TYR A 419 -10.73 -18.33 -19.20
CA TYR A 419 -11.99 -19.06 -19.25
C TYR A 419 -12.31 -19.46 -20.68
N ASN A 420 -12.77 -20.70 -20.86
CA ASN A 420 -13.19 -21.24 -22.16
C ASN A 420 -14.63 -20.84 -22.51
#